data_e2e5950d3dd0c60e73fc6b9eee8a3afd
#
_entry.id   e2e5950d3dd0c60e73fc6b9eee8a3afd
#
_cell.length_a   1.000
_cell.length_b   1.000
_cell.length_c   1.000
_cell.angle_alpha   90.00
_cell.angle_beta   90.00
_cell.angle_gamma   90.00
#
_symmetry.space_group_name_H-M   'P 1'
#
loop_
_entity.id
_entity.type
_entity.pdbx_description
1 polymer ?
#
loop_
_entity_poly.entity_id
_entity_poly.type
_entity_poly.pdbx_seq_one_letter_code
_entity_poly.pdbx_strand_id
1 'polypeptide(L)'
;MALLVAIAVGNTPEAIGSAAILRRDPAIGMARGIALWTATGAILVAVTVATSTWSLPDRTNDMILAYAGGAVIAVLSDTLMPEAYRDGGWWVGLATAVGFLTAFSIG
;
A
#
# COMPACT_ATOMS: atom_id res chain seq x y z
N MET A 1 -6.90 16.14 4.16
CA MET A 1 -5.44 16.30 4.37
C MET A 1 -4.84 15.17 5.21
N ALA A 2 -5.44 14.79 6.35
CA ALA A 2 -4.94 13.72 7.21
C ALA A 2 -4.77 12.37 6.48
N LEU A 3 -5.76 11.97 5.67
CA LEU A 3 -5.70 10.74 4.90
C LEU A 3 -4.52 10.72 3.89
N LEU A 4 -4.29 11.81 3.19
CA LEU A 4 -3.17 11.92 2.24
C LEU A 4 -1.81 11.80 2.94
N VAL A 5 -1.68 12.44 4.11
CA VAL A 5 -0.46 12.34 4.93
C VAL A 5 -0.28 10.91 5.44
N ALA A 6 -1.33 10.27 5.94
CA ALA A 6 -1.28 8.89 6.42
C ALA A 6 -0.87 7.92 5.30
N ILE A 7 -1.43 8.06 4.10
CA ILE A 7 -1.08 7.24 2.92
C ILE A 7 0.39 7.49 2.53
N ALA A 8 0.84 8.74 2.48
CA ALA A 8 2.22 9.07 2.12
C ALA A 8 3.22 8.51 3.13
N VAL A 9 2.93 8.64 4.42
CA VAL A 9 3.78 8.11 5.51
C VAL A 9 3.81 6.58 5.47
N GLY A 10 2.66 5.92 5.24
CA GLY A 10 2.58 4.46 5.14
C GLY A 10 3.32 3.90 3.92
N ASN A 11 3.19 4.54 2.78
CA ASN A 11 3.82 4.08 1.52
C ASN A 11 5.32 4.36 1.44
N THR A 12 5.85 5.31 2.22
CA THR A 12 7.28 5.65 2.19
C THR A 12 8.18 4.49 2.61
N PRO A 13 7.98 3.81 3.76
CA PRO A 13 8.77 2.65 4.16
C PRO A 13 8.66 1.49 3.15
N GLU A 14 7.47 1.25 2.62
CA GLU A 14 7.23 0.20 1.62
C GLU A 14 7.98 0.48 0.32
N ALA A 15 7.97 1.72 -0.16
CA ALA A 15 8.72 2.12 -1.34
C ALA A 15 10.23 1.96 -1.14
N ILE A 16 10.75 2.33 0.02
CA ILE A 16 12.17 2.17 0.37
C ILE A 16 12.55 0.69 0.44
N GLY A 17 11.74 -0.14 1.11
CA GLY A 17 11.95 -1.57 1.22
C GLY A 17 11.96 -2.27 -0.14
N SER A 18 10.96 -2.00 -0.97
CA SER A 18 10.86 -2.55 -2.32
C SER A 18 12.02 -2.10 -3.21
N ALA A 19 12.43 -0.84 -3.14
CA ALA A 19 13.59 -0.33 -3.87
C ALA A 19 14.90 -1.02 -3.44
N ALA A 20 15.05 -1.32 -2.15
CA ALA A 20 16.21 -2.03 -1.61
C ALA A 20 16.26 -3.49 -2.12
N ILE A 21 15.12 -4.17 -2.18
CA ILE A 21 15.00 -5.53 -2.72
C ILE A 21 15.35 -5.55 -4.21
N LEU A 22 14.78 -4.65 -4.99
CA LEU A 22 15.06 -4.53 -6.42
C LEU A 22 16.55 -4.25 -6.73
N ARG A 23 17.23 -3.49 -5.88
CA ARG A 23 18.68 -3.25 -6.02
C ARG A 23 19.53 -4.48 -5.76
N ARG A 24 19.04 -5.44 -5.00
CA ARG A 24 19.77 -6.69 -4.68
C ARG A 24 19.57 -7.77 -5.72
N ASP A 25 18.59 -7.64 -6.60
CA ASP A 25 18.33 -8.61 -7.66
C ASP A 25 19.20 -8.30 -8.88
N PRO A 26 20.21 -9.15 -9.19
CA PRO A 26 21.09 -8.94 -10.33
C PRO A 26 20.36 -9.06 -11.69
N ALA A 27 19.18 -9.67 -11.72
CA ALA A 27 18.37 -9.80 -12.92
C ALA A 27 17.59 -8.52 -13.27
N ILE A 28 17.39 -7.63 -12.29
CA ILE A 28 16.64 -6.39 -12.45
C ILE A 28 17.61 -5.21 -12.36
N GLY A 29 18.09 -4.72 -13.49
CA GLY A 29 18.89 -3.50 -13.53
C GLY A 29 18.09 -2.29 -13.02
N MET A 30 18.80 -1.28 -12.48
CA MET A 30 18.21 -0.05 -11.94
C MET A 30 17.18 0.60 -12.90
N ALA A 31 17.47 0.62 -14.19
CA ALA A 31 16.58 1.19 -15.21
C ALA A 31 15.24 0.44 -15.29
N ARG A 32 15.26 -0.90 -15.21
CA ARG A 32 14.04 -1.70 -15.19
C ARG A 32 13.24 -1.51 -13.91
N GLY A 33 13.91 -1.41 -12.75
CA GLY A 33 13.27 -1.12 -11.48
C GLY A 33 12.53 0.22 -11.52
N ILE A 34 13.20 1.27 -11.99
CA ILE A 34 12.58 2.60 -12.16
C ILE A 34 11.42 2.54 -13.15
N ALA A 35 11.57 1.85 -14.28
CA ALA A 35 10.52 1.71 -15.27
C ALA A 35 9.27 1.01 -14.69
N LEU A 36 9.44 -0.06 -13.93
CA LEU A 36 8.34 -0.77 -13.27
C LEU A 36 7.60 0.13 -12.28
N TRP A 37 8.33 0.84 -11.43
CA TRP A 37 7.73 1.78 -10.46
C TRP A 37 6.99 2.92 -11.15
N THR A 38 7.59 3.50 -12.19
CA THR A 38 6.97 4.57 -12.98
C THR A 38 5.71 4.06 -13.70
N ALA A 39 5.76 2.87 -14.28
CA ALA A 39 4.61 2.26 -14.94
C ALA A 39 3.47 2.00 -13.94
N THR A 40 3.77 1.46 -12.76
CA THR A 40 2.78 1.25 -11.70
C THR A 40 2.15 2.57 -11.27
N GLY A 41 2.95 3.59 -11.01
CA GLY A 41 2.46 4.92 -10.65
C GLY A 41 1.59 5.54 -11.76
N ALA A 42 2.01 5.41 -13.01
CA ALA A 42 1.24 5.91 -14.16
C ALA A 42 -0.12 5.20 -14.30
N ILE A 43 -0.16 3.88 -14.10
CA ILE A 43 -1.40 3.09 -14.11
C ILE A 43 -2.34 3.56 -12.99
N LEU A 44 -1.83 3.75 -11.78
CA LEU A 44 -2.63 4.22 -10.65
C LEU A 44 -3.23 5.60 -10.91
N VAL A 45 -2.43 6.53 -11.46
CA VAL A 45 -2.91 7.88 -11.84
C VAL A 45 -3.97 7.78 -12.94
N ALA A 46 -3.73 6.97 -13.98
CA ALA A 46 -4.68 6.79 -15.07
C ALA A 46 -6.03 6.23 -14.58
N VAL A 47 -6.00 5.22 -13.71
CA VAL A 47 -7.21 4.64 -13.09
C VAL A 47 -7.93 5.69 -12.24
N THR A 48 -7.19 6.44 -11.43
CA THR A 48 -7.78 7.51 -10.58
C THR A 48 -8.46 8.58 -11.42
N VAL A 49 -7.81 9.05 -12.49
CA VAL A 49 -8.40 10.03 -13.41
C VAL A 49 -9.61 9.45 -14.13
N ALA A 50 -9.54 8.23 -14.63
CA ALA A 50 -10.66 7.58 -15.30
C ALA A 50 -11.87 7.43 -14.36
N THR A 51 -11.66 7.00 -13.13
CA THR A 51 -12.74 6.83 -12.14
C THR A 51 -13.29 8.16 -11.64
N SER A 52 -12.49 9.22 -11.60
CA SER A 52 -12.98 10.57 -11.21
C SER A 52 -13.88 11.21 -12.25
N THR A 53 -13.76 10.79 -13.50
CA THR A 53 -14.60 11.31 -14.62
C THR A 53 -15.90 10.51 -14.82
N TRP A 54 -15.98 9.31 -14.25
CA TRP A 54 -17.17 8.46 -14.32
C TRP A 54 -17.90 8.44 -12.98
N SER A 55 -19.15 8.86 -12.99
CA SER A 55 -20.06 8.69 -11.86
C SER A 55 -20.52 7.23 -11.83
N LEU A 56 -19.86 6.42 -11.00
CA LEU A 56 -20.29 5.04 -10.76
C LEU A 56 -21.54 5.03 -9.87
N PRO A 57 -22.50 4.12 -10.09
CA PRO A 57 -23.58 3.89 -9.14
C PRO A 57 -23.02 3.55 -7.75
N ASP A 58 -23.65 4.06 -6.69
CA ASP A 58 -23.19 3.88 -5.30
C ASP A 58 -22.91 2.41 -4.97
N ARG A 59 -23.80 1.50 -5.37
CA ARG A 59 -23.61 0.07 -5.15
C ARG A 59 -22.34 -0.48 -5.79
N THR A 60 -22.00 -0.03 -7.00
CA THR A 60 -20.79 -0.47 -7.69
C THR A 60 -19.55 0.05 -6.99
N ASN A 61 -19.60 1.31 -6.55
CA ASN A 61 -18.53 1.92 -5.78
C ASN A 61 -18.30 1.18 -4.46
N ASP A 62 -19.35 0.88 -3.71
CA ASP A 62 -19.27 0.11 -2.46
C ASP A 62 -18.66 -1.29 -2.65
N MET A 63 -19.03 -1.97 -3.73
CA MET A 63 -18.46 -3.29 -4.06
C MET A 63 -16.96 -3.20 -4.38
N ILE A 64 -16.53 -2.18 -5.13
CA ILE A 64 -15.12 -1.94 -5.44
C ILE A 64 -14.34 -1.63 -4.16
N LEU A 65 -14.87 -0.79 -3.29
CA LEU A 65 -14.24 -0.46 -2.01
C LEU A 65 -14.13 -1.69 -1.09
N ALA A 66 -15.19 -2.50 -1.01
CA ALA A 66 -15.18 -3.74 -0.24
C ALA A 66 -14.13 -4.73 -0.77
N TYR A 67 -14.04 -4.89 -2.10
CA TYR A 67 -13.04 -5.73 -2.73
C TYR A 67 -11.61 -5.23 -2.46
N ALA A 68 -11.39 -3.92 -2.62
CA ALA A 68 -10.09 -3.30 -2.33
C ALA A 68 -9.69 -3.48 -0.85
N GLY A 69 -10.63 -3.28 0.08
CA GLY A 69 -10.42 -3.53 1.50
C GLY A 69 -10.04 -4.98 1.80
N GLY A 70 -10.75 -5.92 1.18
CA GLY A 70 -10.42 -7.35 1.29
C GLY A 70 -9.03 -7.70 0.76
N ALA A 71 -8.64 -7.13 -0.37
CA ALA A 71 -7.30 -7.31 -0.94
C ALA A 71 -6.20 -6.77 -0.01
N VAL A 72 -6.40 -5.61 0.60
CA VAL A 72 -5.46 -5.04 1.59
C VAL A 72 -5.32 -5.97 2.81
N ILE A 73 -6.43 -6.48 3.34
CA ILE A 73 -6.41 -7.43 4.47
C ILE A 73 -5.68 -8.71 4.09
N ALA A 74 -5.88 -9.23 2.88
CA ALA A 74 -5.18 -10.42 2.40
C ALA A 74 -3.66 -10.20 2.33
N VAL A 75 -3.22 -9.10 1.73
CA VAL A 75 -1.78 -8.76 1.66
C VAL A 75 -1.18 -8.56 3.06
N LEU A 76 -1.90 -7.89 3.96
CA LEU A 76 -1.48 -7.75 5.34
C LEU A 76 -1.28 -9.11 6.02
N SER A 77 -2.26 -10.00 5.89
CA SER A 77 -2.25 -11.31 6.56
C SER A 77 -1.20 -12.25 5.98
N ASP A 78 -1.06 -12.29 4.67
CA ASP A 78 -0.24 -13.29 3.98
C ASP A 78 1.23 -12.86 3.83
N THR A 79 1.50 -11.57 3.81
CA THR A 79 2.84 -11.05 3.50
C THR A 79 3.37 -10.17 4.62
N LEU A 80 2.72 -9.05 4.90
CA LEU A 80 3.28 -8.01 5.77
C LEU A 80 3.34 -8.42 7.25
N MET A 81 2.29 -9.07 7.77
CA MET A 81 2.28 -9.50 9.19
C MET A 81 3.29 -10.61 9.48
N PRO A 82 3.40 -11.67 8.67
CA PRO A 82 4.43 -12.69 8.88
C PRO A 82 5.86 -12.14 8.78
N GLU A 83 6.13 -11.26 7.82
CA GLU A 83 7.43 -10.64 7.66
C GLU A 83 7.76 -9.72 8.84
N ALA A 84 6.83 -8.86 9.22
CA ALA A 84 6.98 -7.96 10.36
C ALA A 84 7.21 -8.74 11.66
N TYR A 85 6.48 -9.85 11.87
CA TYR A 85 6.62 -10.67 13.06
C TYR A 85 7.97 -11.40 13.10
N ARG A 86 8.46 -11.86 11.95
CA ARG A 86 9.77 -12.50 11.83
C ARG A 86 10.91 -11.55 12.19
N ASP A 87 10.81 -10.28 11.79
CA ASP A 87 11.87 -9.30 11.95
C ASP A 87 11.73 -8.49 13.25
N GLY A 88 10.50 -8.19 13.68
CA GLY A 88 10.17 -7.37 14.85
C GLY A 88 9.72 -8.16 16.09
N GLY A 89 9.38 -9.45 15.93
CA GLY A 89 8.94 -10.29 17.02
C GLY A 89 7.60 -9.86 17.65
N TRP A 90 7.44 -10.09 18.96
CA TRP A 90 6.17 -9.88 19.67
C TRP A 90 5.69 -8.43 19.72
N TRP A 91 6.58 -7.45 19.53
CA TRP A 91 6.23 -6.03 19.50
C TRP A 91 5.33 -5.64 18.33
N VAL A 92 5.29 -6.44 17.27
CA VAL A 92 4.51 -6.15 16.06
C VAL A 92 3.03 -6.01 16.36
N GLY A 93 2.48 -6.88 17.21
CA GLY A 93 1.06 -6.80 17.61
C GLY A 93 0.74 -5.48 18.32
N LEU A 94 1.60 -5.05 19.25
CA LEU A 94 1.44 -3.78 19.94
C LEU A 94 1.58 -2.58 18.99
N ALA A 95 2.59 -2.60 18.13
CA ALA A 95 2.81 -1.55 17.14
C ALA A 95 1.62 -1.42 16.17
N THR A 96 1.07 -2.55 15.72
CA THR A 96 -0.12 -2.57 14.87
C THR A 96 -1.33 -1.96 15.57
N ALA A 97 -1.57 -2.33 16.83
CA ALA A 97 -2.68 -1.77 17.62
C ALA A 97 -2.54 -0.26 17.83
N VAL A 98 -1.33 0.21 18.17
CA VAL A 98 -1.04 1.64 18.33
C VAL A 98 -1.20 2.37 17.00
N GLY A 99 -0.69 1.81 15.90
CA GLY A 99 -0.85 2.38 14.56
C GLY A 99 -2.31 2.51 14.15
N PHE A 100 -3.11 1.47 14.40
CA PHE A 100 -4.54 1.48 14.11
C PHE A 100 -5.28 2.56 14.92
N LEU A 101 -5.03 2.63 16.24
CA LEU A 101 -5.64 3.65 17.12
C LEU A 101 -5.23 5.06 16.70
N THR A 102 -3.97 5.25 16.31
CA THR A 102 -3.48 6.54 15.81
C THR A 102 -4.19 6.94 14.53
N ALA A 103 -4.26 6.04 13.55
CA ALA A 103 -4.96 6.28 12.29
C ALA A 103 -6.44 6.60 12.51
N PHE A 104 -7.11 5.84 13.39
CA PHE A 104 -8.50 6.08 13.76
C PHE A 104 -8.72 7.44 14.44
N SER A 105 -7.77 7.89 15.26
CA SER A 105 -7.86 9.17 15.97
C SER A 105 -7.63 10.39 15.07
N ILE A 106 -6.90 10.20 13.97
CA ILE A 106 -6.60 11.26 12.99
C ILE A 106 -7.67 11.35 11.90
N GLY A 107 -8.30 10.23 11.57
CA GLY A 107 -9.30 10.12 10.50
C GLY A 107 -10.68 10.45 10.92
#